data_c7f3e2153a130b973c552b101dbc5adc
#
_entry.id   c7f3e2153a130b973c552b101dbc5adc
#
_cell.length_a   1.000
_cell.length_b   1.000
_cell.length_c   1.000
_cell.angle_alpha   90.00
_cell.angle_beta   90.00
_cell.angle_gamma   90.00
#
_symmetry.space_group_name_H-M   'P 1'
#
loop_
_entity.id
_entity.type
_entity.pdbx_description
1 polymer ?
#
loop_
_entity_poly.entity_id
_entity_poly.type
_entity_poly.pdbx_seq_one_letter_code
_entity_poly.pdbx_strand_id
1 'polypeptide(L)'
;MNEVVKTAKRITMLVVLLLAGFASVQAQDARLQFNQLDKLASKAENVVEVTLDQNLLRMAAGFLSSKNPQEAAVKDLVSKLQGVYVRVFEFDKSGEYSLNDIAPISLQLKSGNWSKIVGVTSKSEGQKIDVNLKMDDKGLIHGLLIVATQPKELVVVNIVGPIDLEKLSQLEGQFGIPKLDLDKSKAKPRD
;
A
#
# COMPACT_ATOMS: atom_id res chain seq x y z
N MET A 1 -17.28 55.19 -11.44
CA MET A 1 -17.69 53.92 -12.05
C MET A 1 -16.52 52.99 -12.43
N ASN A 2 -15.30 53.51 -12.63
CA ASN A 2 -14.15 52.67 -13.04
C ASN A 2 -13.39 51.95 -11.91
N GLU A 3 -13.46 52.41 -10.67
CA GLU A 3 -12.74 51.81 -9.53
C GLU A 3 -13.40 50.54 -9.00
N VAL A 4 -14.74 50.51 -8.97
CA VAL A 4 -15.50 49.35 -8.49
C VAL A 4 -15.32 48.15 -9.41
N VAL A 5 -15.24 48.38 -10.74
CA VAL A 5 -15.02 47.33 -11.74
C VAL A 5 -13.59 46.76 -11.65
N LYS A 6 -12.57 47.57 -11.33
CA LYS A 6 -11.20 47.13 -11.14
C LYS A 6 -11.05 46.27 -9.88
N THR A 7 -11.75 46.65 -8.80
CA THR A 7 -11.72 45.88 -7.53
C THR A 7 -12.44 44.54 -7.68
N ALA A 8 -13.58 44.49 -8.38
CA ALA A 8 -14.30 43.27 -8.67
C ALA A 8 -13.44 42.29 -9.52
N LYS A 9 -12.74 42.79 -10.55
CA LYS A 9 -11.84 41.98 -11.39
C LYS A 9 -10.66 41.42 -10.60
N ARG A 10 -10.09 42.17 -9.65
CA ARG A 10 -9.01 41.69 -8.78
C ARG A 10 -9.46 40.61 -7.78
N ILE A 11 -10.66 40.76 -7.23
CA ILE A 11 -11.26 39.77 -6.32
C ILE A 11 -11.59 38.49 -7.08
N THR A 12 -12.15 38.57 -8.30
CA THR A 12 -12.43 37.39 -9.15
C THR A 12 -11.14 36.64 -9.54
N MET A 13 -10.07 37.39 -9.85
CA MET A 13 -8.76 36.77 -10.19
C MET A 13 -8.11 36.10 -8.98
N LEU A 14 -8.29 36.65 -7.77
CA LEU A 14 -7.77 36.06 -6.53
C LEU A 14 -8.54 34.78 -6.13
N VAL A 15 -9.85 34.73 -6.36
CA VAL A 15 -10.69 33.54 -6.11
C VAL A 15 -10.39 32.42 -7.10
N VAL A 16 -10.11 32.76 -8.37
CA VAL A 16 -9.69 31.76 -9.39
C VAL A 16 -8.30 31.18 -9.08
N LEU A 17 -7.37 32.00 -8.54
CA LEU A 17 -6.05 31.49 -8.13
C LEU A 17 -6.10 30.56 -6.89
N LEU A 18 -7.07 30.79 -5.99
CA LEU A 18 -7.28 29.94 -4.81
C LEU A 18 -7.90 28.58 -5.15
N LEU A 19 -8.62 28.46 -6.28
CA LEU A 19 -9.23 27.20 -6.72
C LEU A 19 -8.27 26.29 -7.50
N ALA A 20 -7.12 26.78 -7.94
CA ALA A 20 -6.13 26.00 -8.70
C ALA A 20 -5.19 25.15 -7.82
N GLY A 21 -5.33 25.20 -6.49
CA GLY A 21 -4.41 24.56 -5.52
C GLY A 21 -4.80 23.17 -5.02
N PHE A 22 -5.91 22.56 -5.47
CA PHE A 22 -6.42 21.31 -4.88
C PHE A 22 -6.14 20.03 -5.66
N ALA A 23 -5.13 19.99 -6.52
CA ALA A 23 -4.86 18.81 -7.35
C ALA A 23 -3.62 18.02 -6.93
N SER A 24 -3.43 17.66 -5.65
CA SER A 24 -2.29 16.79 -5.26
C SER A 24 -2.42 16.03 -3.93
N VAL A 25 -3.61 15.90 -3.33
CA VAL A 25 -3.73 15.30 -1.98
C VAL A 25 -3.96 13.77 -1.98
N GLN A 26 -4.24 13.17 -3.13
CA GLN A 26 -4.69 11.76 -3.18
C GLN A 26 -3.60 10.72 -2.82
N ALA A 27 -2.33 11.03 -3.05
CA ALA A 27 -1.26 10.07 -2.85
C ALA A 27 -0.83 9.92 -1.38
N GLN A 28 -0.89 10.99 -0.58
CA GLN A 28 -0.58 10.92 0.86
C GLN A 28 -1.63 10.12 1.65
N ASP A 29 -2.85 10.02 1.12
CA ASP A 29 -3.97 9.33 1.75
C ASP A 29 -3.85 7.78 1.68
N ALA A 30 -3.00 7.22 0.82
CA ALA A 30 -2.74 5.78 0.74
C ALA A 30 -1.63 5.29 1.70
N ARG A 31 -0.90 6.20 2.36
CA ARG A 31 0.07 5.86 3.38
C ARG A 31 -0.63 5.64 4.72
N LEU A 32 -0.53 4.43 5.24
CA LEU A 32 -1.05 4.09 6.55
C LEU A 32 -0.01 4.37 7.66
N GLN A 33 -0.51 4.72 8.84
CA GLN A 33 0.33 4.95 10.02
C GLN A 33 0.46 3.66 10.81
N PHE A 34 1.70 3.31 11.17
CA PHE A 34 2.03 2.08 11.91
C PHE A 34 2.60 2.32 13.31
N ASN A 35 2.65 3.57 13.77
CA ASN A 35 3.23 3.93 15.07
C ASN A 35 2.62 3.15 16.24
N GLN A 36 1.35 2.75 16.13
CA GLN A 36 0.68 1.93 17.13
C GLN A 36 1.23 0.50 17.22
N LEU A 37 1.97 0.03 16.20
CA LEU A 37 2.64 -1.26 16.23
C LEU A 37 3.98 -1.21 16.97
N ASP A 38 4.54 -0.03 17.22
CA ASP A 38 5.86 0.13 17.85
C ASP A 38 5.91 -0.51 19.24
N LYS A 39 4.76 -0.57 19.94
CA LYS A 39 4.62 -1.28 21.22
C LYS A 39 4.90 -2.79 21.12
N LEU A 40 4.76 -3.39 19.93
CA LEU A 40 5.04 -4.80 19.70
C LEU A 40 6.55 -5.08 19.64
N ALA A 41 7.36 -4.08 19.29
CA ALA A 41 8.81 -4.24 19.20
C ALA A 41 9.44 -4.67 20.54
N SER A 42 8.86 -4.26 21.68
CA SER A 42 9.35 -4.66 23.01
C SER A 42 9.01 -6.10 23.40
N LYS A 43 8.10 -6.74 22.65
CA LYS A 43 7.65 -8.12 22.88
C LYS A 43 8.19 -9.09 21.83
N ALA A 44 8.53 -8.59 20.64
CA ALA A 44 9.03 -9.39 19.54
C ALA A 44 10.49 -9.81 19.80
N GLU A 45 10.82 -11.03 19.38
CA GLU A 45 12.19 -11.54 19.34
C GLU A 45 12.98 -10.88 18.19
N ASN A 46 12.33 -10.76 17.01
CA ASN A 46 12.89 -10.11 15.84
C ASN A 46 11.92 -9.05 15.31
N VAL A 47 12.48 -7.92 14.90
CA VAL A 47 11.72 -6.84 14.25
C VAL A 47 12.43 -6.43 12.96
N VAL A 48 11.69 -6.45 11.85
CA VAL A 48 12.15 -5.87 10.58
C VAL A 48 11.31 -4.65 10.26
N GLU A 49 11.98 -3.54 10.07
CA GLU A 49 11.37 -2.28 9.66
C GLU A 49 12.01 -1.82 8.36
N VAL A 50 11.20 -1.68 7.30
CA VAL A 50 11.62 -1.10 6.03
C VAL A 50 10.76 0.12 5.74
N THR A 51 11.42 1.23 5.46
CA THR A 51 10.79 2.47 5.04
C THR A 51 11.54 3.00 3.83
N LEU A 52 10.95 2.85 2.65
CA LEU A 52 11.47 3.38 1.40
C LEU A 52 10.54 4.49 0.92
N ASP A 53 11.01 5.71 0.96
CA ASP A 53 10.32 6.84 0.35
C ASP A 53 10.57 6.89 -1.18
N GLN A 54 9.94 7.83 -1.85
CA GLN A 54 10.05 7.98 -3.30
C GLN A 54 11.51 8.21 -3.76
N ASN A 55 12.33 8.91 -2.98
CA ASN A 55 13.72 9.19 -3.36
C ASN A 55 14.57 7.93 -3.27
N LEU A 56 14.41 7.16 -2.20
CA LEU A 56 15.09 5.87 -2.02
C LEU A 56 14.66 4.86 -3.09
N LEU A 57 13.36 4.81 -3.44
CA LEU A 57 12.86 3.96 -4.49
C LEU A 57 13.42 4.32 -5.87
N ARG A 58 13.52 5.61 -6.20
CA ARG A 58 14.16 6.07 -7.44
C ARG A 58 15.64 5.73 -7.49
N MET A 59 16.33 5.90 -6.37
CA MET A 59 17.74 5.54 -6.26
C MET A 59 17.92 4.02 -6.46
N ALA A 60 17.12 3.19 -5.81
CA ALA A 60 17.14 1.74 -5.99
C ALA A 60 16.85 1.32 -7.43
N ALA A 61 15.84 1.95 -8.08
CA ALA A 61 15.56 1.72 -9.49
C ALA A 61 16.72 2.09 -10.42
N GLY A 62 17.58 3.03 -10.01
CA GLY A 62 18.79 3.42 -10.75
C GLY A 62 19.81 2.29 -10.92
N PHE A 63 19.85 1.33 -10.00
CA PHE A 63 20.75 0.17 -10.08
C PHE A 63 20.24 -0.93 -11.01
N LEU A 64 18.96 -0.89 -11.42
CA LEU A 64 18.37 -1.88 -12.30
C LEU A 64 18.71 -1.57 -13.77
N SER A 65 19.08 -2.61 -14.52
CA SER A 65 19.44 -2.50 -15.94
C SER A 65 18.18 -2.29 -16.80
N SER A 66 18.26 -1.35 -17.72
CA SER A 66 17.22 -1.17 -18.76
C SER A 66 17.40 -2.11 -19.96
N LYS A 67 18.52 -2.84 -20.02
CA LYS A 67 18.82 -3.79 -21.10
C LYS A 67 18.26 -5.18 -20.82
N ASN A 68 18.06 -5.53 -19.55
CA ASN A 68 17.39 -6.75 -19.13
C ASN A 68 15.88 -6.48 -19.07
N PRO A 69 15.03 -7.16 -19.87
CA PRO A 69 13.59 -6.91 -19.89
C PRO A 69 12.93 -7.07 -18.50
N GLN A 70 13.38 -8.01 -17.69
CA GLN A 70 12.84 -8.26 -16.35
C GLN A 70 13.20 -7.12 -15.39
N GLU A 71 14.48 -6.71 -15.37
CA GLU A 71 14.92 -5.58 -14.55
C GLU A 71 14.29 -4.26 -15.02
N ALA A 72 14.09 -4.08 -16.32
CA ALA A 72 13.41 -2.93 -16.88
C ALA A 72 11.95 -2.84 -16.42
N ALA A 73 11.23 -3.97 -16.34
CA ALA A 73 9.86 -4.01 -15.83
C ALA A 73 9.79 -3.64 -14.34
N VAL A 74 10.70 -4.19 -13.53
CA VAL A 74 10.82 -3.83 -12.09
C VAL A 74 11.18 -2.36 -11.93
N LYS A 75 12.14 -1.85 -12.71
CA LYS A 75 12.54 -0.45 -12.71
C LYS A 75 11.37 0.49 -13.02
N ASP A 76 10.57 0.18 -14.05
CA ASP A 76 9.40 0.99 -14.41
C ASP A 76 8.36 0.99 -13.29
N LEU A 77 8.12 -0.16 -12.66
CA LEU A 77 7.20 -0.28 -11.53
C LEU A 77 7.70 0.54 -10.32
N VAL A 78 8.92 0.26 -9.86
CA VAL A 78 9.49 0.84 -8.63
C VAL A 78 9.66 2.35 -8.74
N SER A 79 10.06 2.86 -9.92
CA SER A 79 10.27 4.30 -10.13
C SER A 79 8.99 5.15 -10.02
N LYS A 80 7.82 4.51 -10.16
CA LYS A 80 6.50 5.15 -10.06
C LYS A 80 5.93 5.13 -8.64
N LEU A 81 6.44 4.25 -7.78
CA LEU A 81 5.98 4.17 -6.40
C LEU A 81 6.39 5.42 -5.62
N GLN A 82 5.58 5.75 -4.63
CA GLN A 82 5.77 6.87 -3.72
C GLN A 82 6.30 6.43 -2.37
N GLY A 83 6.07 5.16 -2.00
CA GLY A 83 6.60 4.58 -0.78
C GLY A 83 6.33 3.10 -0.65
N VAL A 84 7.22 2.42 0.06
CA VAL A 84 7.07 1.03 0.52
C VAL A 84 7.41 1.00 2.01
N TYR A 85 6.47 0.51 2.80
CA TYR A 85 6.56 0.44 4.26
C TYR A 85 6.30 -0.99 4.70
N VAL A 86 7.26 -1.61 5.38
CA VAL A 86 7.16 -2.97 5.88
C VAL A 86 7.42 -2.99 7.37
N ARG A 87 6.62 -3.77 8.09
CA ARG A 87 6.81 -4.14 9.50
C ARG A 87 6.64 -5.63 9.61
N VAL A 88 7.65 -6.29 10.15
CA VAL A 88 7.60 -7.71 10.52
C VAL A 88 7.95 -7.82 12.00
N PHE A 89 7.13 -8.55 12.73
CA PHE A 89 7.36 -8.88 14.14
C PHE A 89 7.32 -10.40 14.27
N GLU A 90 8.39 -10.99 14.72
CA GLU A 90 8.48 -12.40 15.05
C GLU A 90 8.53 -12.55 16.58
N PHE A 91 7.74 -13.46 17.12
CA PHE A 91 7.56 -13.66 18.56
C PHE A 91 8.04 -15.04 18.98
N ASP A 92 8.62 -15.15 20.17
CA ASP A 92 9.05 -16.44 20.72
C ASP A 92 7.85 -17.36 20.96
N LYS A 93 6.74 -16.83 21.43
CA LYS A 93 5.54 -17.60 21.80
C LYS A 93 4.28 -17.11 21.09
N SER A 94 3.35 -18.03 20.87
CA SER A 94 2.01 -17.68 20.41
C SER A 94 1.27 -16.87 21.47
N GLY A 95 0.49 -15.87 21.01
CA GLY A 95 -0.34 -15.04 21.91
C GLY A 95 0.34 -13.79 22.46
N GLU A 96 1.58 -13.50 22.08
CA GLU A 96 2.29 -12.27 22.49
C GLU A 96 1.74 -11.02 21.79
N TYR A 97 1.01 -11.21 20.71
CA TYR A 97 0.20 -10.17 20.08
C TYR A 97 -1.24 -10.66 19.82
N SER A 98 -2.13 -9.75 19.55
CA SER A 98 -3.55 -10.01 19.32
C SER A 98 -4.12 -9.17 18.19
N LEU A 99 -5.34 -9.51 17.74
CA LEU A 99 -6.05 -8.70 16.74
C LEU A 99 -6.34 -7.25 17.20
N ASN A 100 -6.38 -7.01 18.51
CA ASN A 100 -6.53 -5.66 19.06
C ASN A 100 -5.32 -4.78 18.77
N ASP A 101 -4.14 -5.36 18.63
CA ASP A 101 -2.91 -4.62 18.32
C ASP A 101 -2.93 -4.07 16.89
N ILE A 102 -3.63 -4.74 15.97
CA ILE A 102 -3.81 -4.31 14.58
C ILE A 102 -5.14 -3.59 14.31
N ALA A 103 -6.02 -3.48 15.33
CA ALA A 103 -7.32 -2.79 15.19
C ALA A 103 -7.19 -1.34 14.66
N PRO A 104 -6.18 -0.53 15.04
CA PRO A 104 -5.99 0.80 14.49
C PRO A 104 -5.74 0.82 12.96
N ILE A 105 -5.11 -0.22 12.40
CA ILE A 105 -4.96 -0.37 10.94
C ILE A 105 -6.34 -0.58 10.32
N SER A 106 -7.17 -1.45 10.90
CA SER A 106 -8.52 -1.71 10.43
C SER A 106 -9.42 -0.46 10.44
N LEU A 107 -9.22 0.44 11.41
CA LEU A 107 -9.92 1.73 11.46
C LEU A 107 -9.50 2.65 10.32
N GLN A 108 -8.21 2.75 10.03
CA GLN A 108 -7.70 3.53 8.89
C GLN A 108 -8.26 3.02 7.56
N LEU A 109 -8.38 1.70 7.37
CA LEU A 109 -8.95 1.12 6.17
C LEU A 109 -10.42 1.52 5.98
N LYS A 110 -11.22 1.52 7.05
CA LYS A 110 -12.64 1.90 6.99
C LYS A 110 -12.85 3.36 6.61
N SER A 111 -12.00 4.26 7.09
CA SER A 111 -12.10 5.70 6.82
C SER A 111 -11.49 6.12 5.48
N GLY A 112 -10.65 5.26 4.87
CA GLY A 112 -9.80 5.63 3.74
C GLY A 112 -10.23 5.08 2.38
N ASN A 113 -11.45 4.57 2.22
CA ASN A 113 -11.94 3.97 0.96
C ASN A 113 -11.07 2.81 0.46
N TRP A 114 -10.62 1.97 1.39
CA TRP A 114 -9.92 0.74 1.06
C TRP A 114 -10.91 -0.40 0.83
N SER A 115 -10.65 -1.22 -0.20
CA SER A 115 -11.45 -2.41 -0.52
C SER A 115 -10.61 -3.66 -0.28
N LYS A 116 -11.13 -4.59 0.51
CA LYS A 116 -10.53 -5.91 0.68
C LYS A 116 -10.79 -6.75 -0.56
N ILE A 117 -9.74 -7.21 -1.22
CA ILE A 117 -9.82 -8.01 -2.46
C ILE A 117 -9.51 -9.48 -2.24
N VAL A 118 -8.64 -9.79 -1.24
CA VAL A 118 -8.28 -11.17 -0.89
C VAL A 118 -8.39 -11.34 0.62
N GLY A 119 -8.93 -12.45 1.06
CA GLY A 119 -8.91 -12.90 2.44
C GLY A 119 -8.66 -14.40 2.47
N VAL A 120 -7.54 -14.81 3.06
CA VAL A 120 -7.21 -16.22 3.29
C VAL A 120 -7.25 -16.48 4.79
N THR A 121 -7.83 -17.61 5.19
CA THR A 121 -7.82 -18.04 6.59
C THR A 121 -7.55 -19.54 6.64
N SER A 122 -6.46 -19.92 7.29
CA SER A 122 -6.13 -21.30 7.64
C SER A 122 -6.32 -21.49 9.14
N LYS A 123 -7.35 -22.23 9.53
CA LYS A 123 -7.61 -22.52 10.96
C LYS A 123 -6.59 -23.48 11.54
N SER A 124 -6.11 -24.42 10.74
CA SER A 124 -5.10 -25.42 11.14
C SER A 124 -3.75 -24.78 11.46
N GLU A 125 -3.40 -23.73 10.72
CA GLU A 125 -2.12 -23.01 10.87
C GLU A 125 -2.29 -21.74 11.73
N GLY A 126 -3.52 -21.35 12.09
CA GLY A 126 -3.79 -20.10 12.76
C GLY A 126 -3.44 -18.87 11.93
N GLN A 127 -3.40 -19.03 10.59
CA GLN A 127 -2.97 -17.98 9.67
C GLN A 127 -4.17 -17.22 9.11
N LYS A 128 -4.00 -15.90 8.97
CA LYS A 128 -4.93 -15.05 8.23
C LYS A 128 -4.15 -14.04 7.40
N ILE A 129 -4.51 -13.92 6.12
CA ILE A 129 -3.92 -12.94 5.20
C ILE A 129 -5.06 -12.11 4.62
N ASP A 130 -4.97 -10.80 4.75
CA ASP A 130 -5.89 -9.82 4.17
C ASP A 130 -5.13 -8.92 3.21
N VAL A 131 -5.60 -8.82 1.95
CA VAL A 131 -5.08 -7.91 0.94
C VAL A 131 -6.14 -6.86 0.63
N ASN A 132 -5.77 -5.60 0.76
CA ASN A 132 -6.64 -4.46 0.55
C ASN A 132 -6.04 -3.52 -0.49
N LEU A 133 -6.88 -2.97 -1.37
CA LEU A 133 -6.50 -1.96 -2.35
C LEU A 133 -7.22 -0.65 -2.06
N LYS A 134 -6.52 0.43 -2.30
CA LYS A 134 -7.10 1.76 -2.41
C LYS A 134 -7.11 2.18 -3.86
N MET A 135 -8.32 2.41 -4.38
CA MET A 135 -8.53 2.81 -5.77
C MET A 135 -9.26 4.16 -5.82
N ASP A 136 -9.03 4.92 -6.89
CA ASP A 136 -9.85 6.07 -7.21
C ASP A 136 -11.08 5.69 -8.05
N ASP A 137 -11.92 6.68 -8.36
CA ASP A 137 -13.14 6.51 -9.16
C ASP A 137 -12.86 6.07 -10.60
N LYS A 138 -11.62 6.18 -11.08
CA LYS A 138 -11.17 5.74 -12.40
C LYS A 138 -10.60 4.32 -12.38
N GLY A 139 -10.57 3.67 -11.22
CA GLY A 139 -10.01 2.34 -11.03
C GLY A 139 -8.48 2.30 -10.93
N LEU A 140 -7.81 3.44 -10.82
CA LEU A 140 -6.36 3.47 -10.59
C LEU A 140 -6.07 3.10 -9.14
N ILE A 141 -5.11 2.20 -8.94
CA ILE A 141 -4.68 1.76 -7.63
C ILE A 141 -3.62 2.71 -7.10
N HIS A 142 -3.89 3.34 -5.96
CA HIS A 142 -3.00 4.26 -5.27
C HIS A 142 -2.34 3.66 -4.04
N GLY A 143 -2.84 2.53 -3.57
CA GLY A 143 -2.32 1.85 -2.40
C GLY A 143 -2.63 0.37 -2.36
N LEU A 144 -1.69 -0.40 -1.84
CA LEU A 144 -1.83 -1.82 -1.52
C LEU A 144 -1.45 -2.00 -0.06
N LEU A 145 -2.29 -2.70 0.69
CA LEU A 145 -1.98 -3.16 2.05
C LEU A 145 -2.12 -4.67 2.13
N ILE A 146 -1.09 -5.31 2.64
CA ILE A 146 -1.11 -6.72 3.02
C ILE A 146 -0.93 -6.80 4.53
N VAL A 147 -1.82 -7.53 5.20
CA VAL A 147 -1.68 -7.88 6.62
C VAL A 147 -1.72 -9.39 6.70
N ALA A 148 -0.62 -10.00 7.12
CA ALA A 148 -0.54 -11.42 7.39
C ALA A 148 -0.30 -11.63 8.89
N THR A 149 -1.15 -12.46 9.50
CA THR A 149 -1.08 -12.82 10.91
C THR A 149 -0.91 -14.33 11.05
N GLN A 150 0.03 -14.74 11.85
CA GLN A 150 0.29 -16.11 12.26
C GLN A 150 0.47 -16.15 13.78
N PRO A 151 0.42 -17.33 14.44
CA PRO A 151 0.52 -17.39 15.90
C PRO A 151 1.75 -16.74 16.49
N LYS A 152 2.86 -16.67 15.74
CA LYS A 152 4.15 -16.12 16.16
C LYS A 152 4.70 -15.04 15.21
N GLU A 153 3.93 -14.60 14.21
CA GLU A 153 4.41 -13.63 13.24
C GLU A 153 3.30 -12.66 12.83
N LEU A 154 3.65 -11.40 12.75
CA LEU A 154 2.81 -10.34 12.17
C LEU A 154 3.60 -9.65 11.06
N VAL A 155 3.05 -9.67 9.84
CA VAL A 155 3.60 -8.95 8.69
C VAL A 155 2.60 -7.90 8.23
N VAL A 156 3.07 -6.67 8.07
CA VAL A 156 2.31 -5.56 7.50
C VAL A 156 3.11 -4.93 6.39
N VAL A 157 2.55 -4.88 5.18
CA VAL A 157 3.18 -4.25 4.00
C VAL A 157 2.22 -3.23 3.42
N ASN A 158 2.64 -1.97 3.34
CA ASN A 158 1.90 -0.93 2.64
C ASN A 158 2.74 -0.37 1.50
N ILE A 159 2.21 -0.47 0.29
CA ILE A 159 2.80 0.08 -0.93
C ILE A 159 1.93 1.25 -1.37
N VAL A 160 2.56 2.39 -1.63
CA VAL A 160 1.91 3.66 -1.98
C VAL A 160 2.39 4.12 -3.35
N GLY A 161 1.45 4.52 -4.19
CA GLY A 161 1.71 5.03 -5.54
C GLY A 161 0.85 4.34 -6.59
N PRO A 162 0.97 4.73 -7.86
CA PRO A 162 0.26 4.08 -8.94
C PRO A 162 0.77 2.64 -9.11
N ILE A 163 -0.09 1.67 -8.84
CA ILE A 163 0.21 0.25 -8.91
C ILE A 163 -0.49 -0.35 -10.12
N ASP A 164 0.29 -0.92 -11.02
CA ASP A 164 -0.18 -1.64 -12.19
C ASP A 164 -0.15 -3.16 -11.89
N LEU A 165 -1.33 -3.74 -11.69
CA LEU A 165 -1.45 -5.16 -11.34
C LEU A 165 -1.00 -6.09 -12.48
N GLU A 166 -1.17 -5.67 -13.74
CA GLU A 166 -0.71 -6.49 -14.88
C GLU A 166 0.81 -6.59 -14.87
N LYS A 167 1.49 -5.48 -14.61
CA LYS A 167 2.96 -5.48 -14.48
C LYS A 167 3.42 -6.24 -13.24
N LEU A 168 2.67 -6.15 -12.14
CA LEU A 168 2.98 -6.90 -10.93
C LEU A 168 2.85 -8.41 -11.17
N SER A 169 1.81 -8.85 -11.90
CA SER A 169 1.62 -10.27 -12.24
C SER A 169 2.73 -10.82 -13.15
N GLN A 170 3.30 -9.99 -14.03
CA GLN A 170 4.43 -10.38 -14.87
C GLN A 170 5.71 -10.68 -14.07
N LEU A 171 5.78 -10.22 -12.81
CA LEU A 171 6.89 -10.49 -11.89
C LEU A 171 6.66 -11.70 -11.01
N GLU A 172 5.52 -12.40 -11.14
CA GLU A 172 5.22 -13.62 -10.40
C GLU A 172 6.27 -14.70 -10.63
N GLY A 173 6.67 -15.35 -9.54
CA GLY A 173 7.73 -16.37 -9.56
C GLY A 173 9.14 -15.82 -9.70
N GLN A 174 9.32 -14.51 -9.72
CA GLN A 174 10.61 -13.82 -9.75
C GLN A 174 10.81 -13.06 -8.44
N PHE A 175 12.06 -12.83 -8.05
CA PHE A 175 12.42 -12.05 -6.85
C PHE A 175 11.75 -12.52 -5.55
N GLY A 176 11.36 -13.81 -5.45
CA GLY A 176 10.66 -14.32 -4.27
C GLY A 176 9.17 -13.96 -4.20
N ILE A 177 8.59 -13.37 -5.24
CA ILE A 177 7.16 -13.11 -5.33
C ILE A 177 6.43 -14.42 -5.60
N PRO A 178 5.53 -14.89 -4.72
CA PRO A 178 4.77 -16.12 -4.94
C PRO A 178 3.91 -15.99 -6.20
N LYS A 179 3.72 -17.10 -6.93
CA LYS A 179 2.72 -17.13 -8.00
C LYS A 179 1.33 -16.97 -7.38
N LEU A 180 0.65 -15.90 -7.74
CA LEU A 180 -0.74 -15.66 -7.36
C LEU A 180 -1.63 -16.42 -8.36
N ASP A 181 -1.96 -17.68 -8.08
CA ASP A 181 -2.92 -18.47 -8.88
C ASP A 181 -4.32 -17.83 -8.83
N LEU A 182 -4.50 -16.73 -9.56
CA LEU A 182 -5.79 -16.03 -9.67
C LEU A 182 -6.84 -16.83 -10.47
N ASP A 183 -6.40 -17.89 -11.18
CA ASP A 183 -7.26 -18.73 -12.02
C ASP A 183 -8.06 -19.80 -11.24
N LYS A 184 -7.83 -19.99 -9.94
CA LYS A 184 -8.59 -20.97 -9.13
C LYS A 184 -9.98 -20.53 -8.71
N SER A 185 -10.48 -19.37 -9.15
CA SER A 185 -11.86 -18.93 -8.88
C SER A 185 -12.93 -19.57 -9.79
N LYS A 186 -12.55 -20.38 -10.77
CA LYS A 186 -13.51 -21.24 -11.48
C LYS A 186 -13.75 -22.49 -10.63
N ALA A 187 -14.52 -22.33 -9.56
CA ALA A 187 -15.08 -23.45 -8.81
C ALA A 187 -15.87 -24.33 -9.80
N LYS A 188 -15.39 -25.57 -9.95
CA LYS A 188 -16.10 -26.63 -10.66
C LYS A 188 -17.50 -26.77 -10.05
N PRO A 189 -18.60 -26.78 -10.85
CA PRO A 189 -19.91 -27.08 -10.32
C PRO A 189 -19.86 -28.47 -9.65
N ARG A 190 -20.41 -28.58 -8.47
CA ARG A 190 -20.65 -29.87 -7.83
C ARG A 190 -21.89 -30.46 -8.49
N ASP A 191 -21.71 -31.52 -9.23
CA ASP A 191 -22.77 -32.47 -9.57
C ASP A 191 -23.24 -33.20 -8.30
#